data_beae0d4c96832dbb4b8bf1ee5e8328de
#
_entry.id   beae0d4c96832dbb4b8bf1ee5e8328de
#
_cell.length_a   1.000
_cell.length_b   1.000
_cell.length_c   1.000
_cell.angle_alpha   90.00
_cell.angle_beta   90.00
_cell.angle_gamma   90.00
#
_symmetry.space_group_name_H-M   'P 1'
#
loop_
_entity.id
_entity.type
_entity.pdbx_description
1 polymer ?
#
loop_
_entity_poly.entity_id
_entity_poly.type
_entity_poly.pdbx_seq_one_letter_code
_entity_poly.pdbx_strand_id
1 'polypeptide(L)'
;MIEIVVIGAGFAGACAAWTLRDQIDCQITILEQSAEPGGMLRTLRTGDGLPYEYGPRVVSVFRGTHDIIPFLQRFVGLEERQVYQGTRLLPEYPVIPFPVDLESVRALPCGRRIERELTAIREAQTPPRETNLRDYLESSVGPTLTELAFEGFNRKFWGRRLEDMPAEWGKLRRLERVSESGLFRLPSRAPHYYPSGGFNPLFERMLVGFDVRTGTRVTGVRKERRGIEVVTDAGVIAADLVIATAPVDALLEYEFGPLEWRGYRIELDVVEDDAGPGLGTAPDGVPFAWLYTPWLGTPVCRTTDFGVIHQGPGRSGPAVLLREIVDEGVPMYPVWWEDRRFYKYLARAARIPGLVPLGRLGLYKYVTMDSTLAMVQRLAESLESYLGSDAGQRLEILRSVRGDWQT
;
A
#
# COMPACT_ATOMS: atom_id res chain seq x y z
N MET A 1 27.54 21.51 -5.57
CA MET A 1 26.67 20.85 -4.56
C MET A 1 25.25 21.25 -4.86
N ILE A 2 24.34 20.31 -5.04
CA ILE A 2 22.92 20.52 -5.37
C ILE A 2 22.11 20.46 -4.08
N GLU A 3 21.23 21.45 -3.85
CA GLU A 3 20.33 21.48 -2.70
C GLU A 3 19.07 20.66 -3.02
N ILE A 4 18.88 19.52 -2.32
CA ILE A 4 17.71 18.64 -2.48
C ILE A 4 16.81 18.78 -1.26
N VAL A 5 15.52 19.03 -1.51
CA VAL A 5 14.49 18.92 -0.48
C VAL A 5 13.62 17.68 -0.75
N VAL A 6 13.52 16.82 0.25
CA VAL A 6 12.60 15.67 0.22
C VAL A 6 11.38 15.98 1.09
N ILE A 7 10.19 15.99 0.52
CA ILE A 7 8.94 16.26 1.22
C ILE A 7 8.33 14.93 1.65
N GLY A 8 8.33 14.67 2.96
CA GLY A 8 7.86 13.47 3.62
C GLY A 8 8.97 12.48 3.98
N ALA A 9 9.09 12.13 5.27
CA ALA A 9 10.00 11.13 5.81
C ALA A 9 9.37 9.73 5.92
N GLY A 10 8.38 9.43 5.09
CA GLY A 10 7.84 8.07 4.90
C GLY A 10 8.77 7.21 4.05
N PHE A 11 8.39 5.97 3.76
CA PHE A 11 9.24 5.01 3.04
C PHE A 11 9.74 5.54 1.68
N ALA A 12 8.88 6.19 0.88
CA ALA A 12 9.28 6.73 -0.42
C ALA A 12 10.35 7.82 -0.30
N GLY A 13 10.18 8.76 0.65
CA GLY A 13 11.14 9.84 0.85
C GLY A 13 12.46 9.35 1.45
N ALA A 14 12.40 8.46 2.44
CA ALA A 14 13.59 7.86 3.03
C ALA A 14 14.41 7.04 2.01
N CYS A 15 13.73 6.21 1.18
CA CYS A 15 14.37 5.47 0.09
C CYS A 15 15.01 6.42 -0.93
N ALA A 16 14.31 7.49 -1.33
CA ALA A 16 14.83 8.44 -2.30
C ALA A 16 16.06 9.16 -1.75
N ALA A 17 16.00 9.71 -0.53
CA ALA A 17 17.14 10.37 0.10
C ALA A 17 18.35 9.43 0.19
N TRP A 18 18.12 8.20 0.66
CA TRP A 18 19.19 7.21 0.81
C TRP A 18 19.81 6.80 -0.53
N THR A 19 19.00 6.65 -1.58
CA THR A 19 19.48 6.25 -2.91
C THR A 19 20.25 7.39 -3.61
N LEU A 20 19.77 8.62 -3.48
CA LEU A 20 20.32 9.76 -4.21
C LEU A 20 21.62 10.34 -3.60
N ARG A 21 21.84 10.17 -2.30
CA ARG A 21 23.01 10.74 -1.59
C ARG A 21 24.36 10.36 -2.19
N ASP A 22 24.43 9.14 -2.75
CA ASP A 22 25.69 8.58 -3.27
C ASP A 22 25.79 8.73 -4.82
N GLN A 23 24.77 9.30 -5.47
CA GLN A 23 24.73 9.43 -6.93
C GLN A 23 25.15 10.79 -7.44
N ILE A 24 24.92 11.83 -6.67
CA ILE A 24 25.23 13.21 -7.04
C ILE A 24 25.82 13.95 -5.83
N ASP A 25 26.66 14.94 -6.10
CA ASP A 25 27.18 15.83 -5.06
C ASP A 25 26.07 16.77 -4.57
N CYS A 26 25.44 16.42 -3.43
CA CYS A 26 24.25 17.11 -2.94
C CYS A 26 24.21 17.21 -1.42
N GLN A 27 23.43 18.19 -0.97
CA GLN A 27 22.94 18.28 0.41
C GLN A 27 21.44 17.97 0.42
N ILE A 28 21.01 17.06 1.31
CA ILE A 28 19.61 16.62 1.37
C ILE A 28 18.98 17.04 2.69
N THR A 29 17.92 17.85 2.61
CA THR A 29 17.02 18.18 3.73
C THR A 29 15.72 17.43 3.56
N ILE A 30 15.25 16.76 4.62
CA ILE A 30 14.00 16.01 4.64
C ILE A 30 13.01 16.73 5.54
N LEU A 31 11.83 17.07 5.01
CA LEU A 31 10.75 17.76 5.74
C LEU A 31 9.62 16.79 6.04
N GLU A 32 9.28 16.64 7.31
CA GLU A 32 8.19 15.75 7.76
C GLU A 32 7.21 16.53 8.63
N GLN A 33 5.90 16.45 8.28
CA GLN A 33 4.87 17.17 9.03
C GLN A 33 4.59 16.58 10.42
N SER A 34 4.81 15.28 10.60
CA SER A 34 4.62 14.60 11.88
C SER A 34 5.82 14.83 12.79
N ALA A 35 5.65 14.60 14.10
CA ALA A 35 6.73 14.64 15.07
C ALA A 35 7.77 13.53 14.85
N GLU A 36 7.41 12.45 14.14
CA GLU A 36 8.25 11.29 13.92
C GLU A 36 8.22 10.86 12.46
N PRO A 37 9.34 10.36 11.89
CA PRO A 37 9.39 9.81 10.55
C PRO A 37 8.68 8.46 10.46
N GLY A 38 8.53 7.90 9.23
CA GLY A 38 7.98 6.58 8.97
C GLY A 38 6.64 6.58 8.24
N GLY A 39 5.87 7.68 8.32
CA GLY A 39 4.60 7.80 7.61
C GLY A 39 3.64 6.65 7.94
N MET A 40 3.09 5.99 6.92
CA MET A 40 2.15 4.87 7.08
C MET A 40 2.77 3.56 7.56
N LEU A 41 4.10 3.44 7.62
CA LEU A 41 4.79 2.24 8.12
C LEU A 41 5.21 2.38 9.59
N ARG A 42 4.98 3.53 10.19
CA ARG A 42 5.37 3.77 11.57
C ARG A 42 4.70 2.78 12.52
N THR A 43 5.50 2.16 13.39
CA THR A 43 5.00 1.36 14.52
C THR A 43 4.59 2.32 15.63
N LEU A 44 3.31 2.31 15.96
CA LEU A 44 2.69 3.09 17.02
C LEU A 44 2.58 2.26 18.30
N ARG A 45 2.22 2.89 19.42
CA ARG A 45 1.99 2.19 20.67
C ARG A 45 0.71 2.67 21.33
N THR A 46 0.00 1.74 21.99
CA THR A 46 -1.11 2.06 22.89
C THR A 46 -0.59 2.78 24.15
N GLY A 47 -1.50 3.29 24.98
CA GLY A 47 -1.13 3.88 26.27
C GLY A 47 -0.35 2.92 27.19
N ASP A 48 -0.59 1.61 27.07
CA ASP A 48 0.10 0.55 27.80
C ASP A 48 1.37 0.04 27.07
N GLY A 49 1.77 0.69 25.99
CA GLY A 49 3.02 0.41 25.27
C GLY A 49 2.93 -0.73 24.24
N LEU A 50 1.76 -1.33 23.97
CA LEU A 50 1.59 -2.40 22.99
C LEU A 50 1.74 -1.87 21.57
N PRO A 51 2.56 -2.50 20.73
CA PRO A 51 2.83 -2.02 19.39
C PRO A 51 1.69 -2.35 18.41
N TYR A 52 1.45 -1.45 17.44
CA TYR A 52 0.56 -1.64 16.30
C TYR A 52 0.97 -0.74 15.14
N GLU A 53 0.51 -1.02 13.93
CA GLU A 53 0.66 -0.18 12.75
C GLU A 53 -0.71 0.22 12.17
N TYR A 54 -0.69 1.06 11.13
CA TYR A 54 -1.90 1.40 10.37
C TYR A 54 -2.35 0.23 9.47
N GLY A 55 -2.84 -0.86 10.06
CA GLY A 55 -3.23 -2.11 9.41
C GLY A 55 -2.04 -3.08 9.21
N PRO A 56 -2.26 -4.28 8.63
CA PRO A 56 -1.21 -5.29 8.53
C PRO A 56 -0.05 -4.77 7.66
N ARG A 57 1.08 -4.54 8.29
CA ARG A 57 2.32 -4.10 7.65
C ARG A 57 3.34 -5.22 7.75
N VAL A 58 3.43 -6.01 6.69
CA VAL A 58 4.42 -7.06 6.53
C VAL A 58 5.11 -6.88 5.19
N VAL A 59 6.36 -7.27 5.11
CA VAL A 59 7.10 -7.29 3.86
C VAL A 59 6.77 -8.60 3.17
N SER A 60 6.03 -8.55 2.08
CA SER A 60 5.67 -9.72 1.29
C SER A 60 6.58 -9.80 0.06
N VAL A 61 7.10 -10.99 -0.22
CA VAL A 61 7.89 -11.24 -1.43
C VAL A 61 6.96 -11.75 -2.52
N PHE A 62 6.71 -10.93 -3.51
CA PHE A 62 6.00 -11.31 -4.72
C PHE A 62 7.00 -11.59 -5.86
N ARG A 63 6.59 -12.34 -6.90
CA ARG A 63 7.45 -12.56 -8.07
C ARG A 63 7.86 -11.21 -8.67
N GLY A 64 9.16 -11.01 -8.84
CA GLY A 64 9.75 -9.78 -9.39
C GLY A 64 10.11 -8.69 -8.37
N THR A 65 9.97 -8.96 -7.05
CA THR A 65 10.27 -7.98 -6.00
C THR A 65 11.47 -8.39 -5.14
N HIS A 66 12.42 -9.09 -5.73
CA HIS A 66 13.55 -9.69 -5.00
C HIS A 66 14.46 -8.67 -4.31
N ASP A 67 14.43 -7.40 -4.73
CA ASP A 67 15.36 -6.37 -4.23
C ASP A 67 14.93 -5.78 -2.88
N ILE A 68 13.64 -5.90 -2.50
CA ILE A 68 13.14 -5.28 -1.27
C ILE A 68 13.76 -5.89 -0.01
N ILE A 69 13.92 -7.20 0.04
CA ILE A 69 14.50 -7.89 1.21
C ILE A 69 15.97 -7.50 1.42
N PRO A 70 16.89 -7.67 0.43
CA PRO A 70 18.26 -7.24 0.61
C PRO A 70 18.41 -5.73 0.81
N PHE A 71 17.50 -4.92 0.28
CA PHE A 71 17.49 -3.49 0.57
C PHE A 71 17.21 -3.20 2.04
N LEU A 72 16.13 -3.77 2.61
CA LEU A 72 15.76 -3.54 4.01
C LEU A 72 16.78 -4.13 4.99
N GLN A 73 17.39 -5.26 4.66
CA GLN A 73 18.41 -5.92 5.48
C GLN A 73 19.69 -5.10 5.69
N ARG A 74 19.91 -4.04 4.89
CA ARG A 74 20.98 -3.07 5.14
C ARG A 74 20.76 -2.25 6.42
N PHE A 75 19.52 -2.17 6.88
CA PHE A 75 19.11 -1.30 7.99
C PHE A 75 18.62 -2.09 9.19
N VAL A 76 17.85 -3.18 8.98
CA VAL A 76 17.22 -3.95 10.06
C VAL A 76 17.28 -5.44 9.78
N GLY A 77 17.31 -6.23 10.86
CA GLY A 77 17.02 -7.66 10.74
C GLY A 77 15.57 -7.86 10.30
N LEU A 78 15.36 -8.86 9.45
CA LEU A 78 14.01 -9.27 9.03
C LEU A 78 13.74 -10.66 9.57
N GLU A 79 12.63 -10.82 10.25
CA GLU A 79 12.16 -12.09 10.78
C GLU A 79 11.06 -12.65 9.89
N GLU A 80 11.20 -13.90 9.49
CA GLU A 80 10.14 -14.56 8.74
C GLU A 80 8.94 -14.81 9.65
N ARG A 81 7.74 -14.53 9.12
CA ARG A 81 6.46 -14.73 9.79
C ARG A 81 5.60 -15.68 8.98
N GLN A 82 5.27 -16.82 9.58
CA GLN A 82 4.23 -17.69 9.06
C GLN A 82 2.87 -17.13 9.50
N VAL A 83 2.31 -16.27 8.69
CA VAL A 83 1.04 -15.63 8.99
C VAL A 83 0.04 -15.91 7.88
N TYR A 84 -1.20 -16.21 8.26
CA TYR A 84 -2.27 -16.43 7.31
C TYR A 84 -3.24 -15.26 7.29
N GLN A 85 -3.81 -15.05 6.13
CA GLN A 85 -4.96 -14.17 5.95
C GLN A 85 -6.21 -15.03 6.00
N GLY A 86 -7.26 -14.50 6.62
CA GLY A 86 -8.56 -15.13 6.59
C GLY A 86 -9.64 -14.22 6.03
N THR A 87 -10.80 -14.79 5.78
CA THR A 87 -12.02 -14.05 5.50
C THR A 87 -13.20 -14.70 6.18
N ARG A 88 -14.17 -13.90 6.60
CA ARG A 88 -15.49 -14.35 7.01
C ARG A 88 -16.48 -13.77 6.03
N LEU A 89 -16.99 -14.58 5.12
CA LEU A 89 -17.84 -14.15 4.01
C LEU A 89 -19.19 -13.59 4.47
N LEU A 90 -19.79 -14.18 5.51
CA LEU A 90 -20.99 -13.71 6.20
C LEU A 90 -20.84 -13.93 7.71
N PRO A 91 -21.57 -13.21 8.56
CA PRO A 91 -21.46 -13.34 10.02
C PRO A 91 -21.64 -14.76 10.55
N GLU A 92 -22.54 -15.53 9.95
CA GLU A 92 -22.87 -16.90 10.32
C GLU A 92 -21.94 -17.96 9.68
N TYR A 93 -21.04 -17.55 8.77
CA TYR A 93 -20.11 -18.46 8.12
C TYR A 93 -18.82 -18.62 8.92
N PRO A 94 -18.16 -19.78 8.83
CA PRO A 94 -16.85 -19.95 9.44
C PRO A 94 -15.83 -18.99 8.82
N VAL A 95 -14.78 -18.69 9.58
CA VAL A 95 -13.58 -18.06 9.02
C VAL A 95 -12.86 -19.09 8.16
N ILE A 96 -12.49 -18.68 6.97
CA ILE A 96 -11.76 -19.50 5.99
C ILE A 96 -10.50 -18.78 5.53
N PRO A 97 -9.47 -19.50 5.05
CA PRO A 97 -8.29 -18.90 4.46
C PRO A 97 -8.61 -17.94 3.30
N PHE A 98 -7.80 -16.92 3.14
CA PHE A 98 -7.82 -16.05 1.97
C PHE A 98 -6.38 -15.95 1.40
N PRO A 99 -6.16 -16.22 0.11
CA PRO A 99 -7.17 -16.58 -0.92
C PRO A 99 -7.93 -17.88 -0.59
N VAL A 100 -9.20 -17.91 -0.97
CA VAL A 100 -10.11 -19.02 -0.69
C VAL A 100 -9.68 -20.26 -1.45
N ASP A 101 -9.53 -21.40 -0.78
CA ASP A 101 -9.25 -22.69 -1.40
C ASP A 101 -10.54 -23.55 -1.59
N LEU A 102 -10.44 -24.61 -2.40
CA LEU A 102 -11.60 -25.47 -2.70
C LEU A 102 -12.10 -26.25 -1.49
N GLU A 103 -11.21 -26.64 -0.57
CA GLU A 103 -11.60 -27.38 0.63
C GLU A 103 -12.44 -26.49 1.54
N SER A 104 -11.97 -25.26 1.77
CA SER A 104 -12.72 -24.26 2.53
C SER A 104 -14.06 -23.90 1.89
N VAL A 105 -14.10 -23.80 0.55
CA VAL A 105 -15.35 -23.57 -0.18
C VAL A 105 -16.36 -24.69 0.08
N ARG A 106 -15.93 -25.95 0.07
CA ARG A 106 -16.81 -27.11 0.31
C ARG A 106 -17.46 -27.10 1.68
N ALA A 107 -16.79 -26.54 2.67
CA ALA A 107 -17.31 -26.38 4.02
C ALA A 107 -18.39 -25.28 4.15
N LEU A 108 -18.55 -24.41 3.15
CA LEU A 108 -19.54 -23.35 3.18
C LEU A 108 -20.94 -23.86 2.84
N PRO A 109 -22.02 -23.27 3.40
CA PRO A 109 -23.40 -23.61 3.04
C PRO A 109 -23.69 -23.51 1.55
N CYS A 110 -23.06 -22.57 0.84
CA CYS A 110 -23.16 -22.38 -0.61
C CYS A 110 -22.08 -23.13 -1.43
N GLY A 111 -21.26 -23.97 -0.79
CA GLY A 111 -20.08 -24.59 -1.40
C GLY A 111 -20.37 -25.36 -2.69
N ARG A 112 -21.44 -26.19 -2.72
CA ARG A 112 -21.85 -26.92 -3.93
C ARG A 112 -22.21 -26.01 -5.10
N ARG A 113 -22.76 -24.83 -4.83
CA ARG A 113 -23.06 -23.85 -5.87
C ARG A 113 -21.77 -23.26 -6.43
N ILE A 114 -20.86 -22.83 -5.56
CA ILE A 114 -19.56 -22.30 -5.96
C ILE A 114 -18.76 -23.31 -6.77
N GLU A 115 -18.71 -24.59 -6.35
CA GLU A 115 -18.01 -25.64 -7.10
C GLU A 115 -18.57 -25.82 -8.51
N ARG A 116 -19.90 -25.80 -8.68
CA ARG A 116 -20.52 -25.88 -10.02
C ARG A 116 -20.11 -24.67 -10.89
N GLU A 117 -20.14 -23.47 -10.34
CA GLU A 117 -19.73 -22.24 -11.05
C GLU A 117 -18.27 -22.34 -11.50
N LEU A 118 -17.37 -22.75 -10.61
CA LEU A 118 -15.95 -22.92 -10.91
C LEU A 118 -15.69 -24.02 -11.96
N THR A 119 -16.43 -25.13 -11.88
CA THR A 119 -16.34 -26.21 -12.86
C THR A 119 -16.75 -25.71 -14.24
N ALA A 120 -17.88 -25.00 -14.34
CA ALA A 120 -18.34 -24.43 -15.60
C ALA A 120 -17.33 -23.43 -16.21
N ILE A 121 -16.72 -22.56 -15.38
CA ILE A 121 -15.67 -21.64 -15.83
C ILE A 121 -14.46 -22.39 -16.38
N ARG A 122 -14.04 -23.45 -15.70
CA ARG A 122 -12.91 -24.29 -16.12
C ARG A 122 -13.20 -25.00 -17.43
N GLU A 123 -14.38 -25.59 -17.58
CA GLU A 123 -14.80 -26.33 -18.79
C GLU A 123 -14.97 -25.42 -19.99
N ALA A 124 -15.45 -24.19 -19.79
CA ALA A 124 -15.63 -23.21 -20.86
C ALA A 124 -14.30 -22.78 -21.51
N GLN A 125 -13.18 -22.84 -20.79
CA GLN A 125 -11.85 -22.44 -21.25
C GLN A 125 -11.78 -21.04 -21.91
N THR A 126 -12.79 -20.18 -21.66
CA THR A 126 -12.83 -18.81 -22.21
C THR A 126 -11.99 -17.86 -21.36
N PRO A 127 -11.25 -16.90 -21.93
CA PRO A 127 -10.54 -15.90 -21.13
C PRO A 127 -11.51 -15.08 -20.28
N PRO A 128 -11.08 -14.56 -19.11
CA PRO A 128 -11.91 -13.67 -18.31
C PRO A 128 -12.37 -12.46 -19.13
N ARG A 129 -13.61 -12.03 -18.89
CA ARG A 129 -14.16 -10.81 -19.50
C ARG A 129 -13.50 -9.58 -18.84
N GLU A 130 -13.15 -8.59 -19.62
CA GLU A 130 -12.38 -7.43 -19.16
C GLU A 130 -13.15 -6.11 -19.30
N THR A 131 -14.48 -6.14 -19.32
CA THR A 131 -15.30 -4.93 -19.43
C THR A 131 -15.19 -4.06 -18.16
N ASN A 132 -15.25 -4.70 -17.00
CA ASN A 132 -15.14 -4.09 -15.68
C ASN A 132 -14.70 -5.16 -14.66
N LEU A 133 -14.51 -4.77 -13.39
CA LEU A 133 -14.06 -5.70 -12.36
C LEU A 133 -15.09 -6.80 -12.04
N ARG A 134 -16.41 -6.50 -12.08
CA ARG A 134 -17.44 -7.51 -11.87
C ARG A 134 -17.36 -8.60 -12.92
N ASP A 135 -17.35 -8.22 -14.20
CA ASP A 135 -17.25 -9.14 -15.31
C ASP A 135 -15.99 -10.01 -15.24
N TYR A 136 -14.87 -9.38 -14.86
CA TYR A 136 -13.61 -10.08 -14.66
C TYR A 136 -13.70 -11.12 -13.54
N LEU A 137 -14.23 -10.75 -12.38
CA LEU A 137 -14.37 -11.63 -11.23
C LEU A 137 -15.37 -12.76 -11.49
N GLU A 138 -16.57 -12.46 -12.02
CA GLU A 138 -17.57 -13.48 -12.31
C GLU A 138 -17.07 -14.52 -13.31
N SER A 139 -16.30 -14.09 -14.31
CA SER A 139 -15.68 -15.00 -15.28
C SER A 139 -14.41 -15.70 -14.78
N SER A 140 -13.86 -15.29 -13.64
CA SER A 140 -12.66 -15.89 -13.03
C SER A 140 -12.98 -16.80 -11.85
N VAL A 141 -13.91 -16.38 -10.96
CA VAL A 141 -14.20 -17.07 -9.69
C VAL A 141 -15.68 -17.40 -9.49
N GLY A 142 -16.54 -17.03 -10.43
CA GLY A 142 -17.97 -17.26 -10.40
C GLY A 142 -18.77 -16.17 -9.66
N PRO A 143 -20.06 -16.04 -9.99
CA PRO A 143 -20.91 -14.98 -9.46
C PRO A 143 -21.10 -15.08 -7.94
N THR A 144 -21.20 -16.28 -7.37
CA THR A 144 -21.41 -16.44 -5.92
C THR A 144 -20.21 -15.95 -5.11
N LEU A 145 -18.99 -16.31 -5.48
CA LEU A 145 -17.79 -15.79 -4.79
C LEU A 145 -17.57 -14.29 -5.07
N THR A 146 -17.88 -13.82 -6.27
CA THR A 146 -17.81 -12.39 -6.59
C THR A 146 -18.67 -11.58 -5.63
N GLU A 147 -19.91 -11.98 -5.42
CA GLU A 147 -20.83 -11.30 -4.50
C GLU A 147 -20.37 -11.40 -3.04
N LEU A 148 -20.04 -12.61 -2.57
CA LEU A 148 -19.75 -12.86 -1.16
C LEU A 148 -18.38 -12.29 -0.71
N ALA A 149 -17.35 -12.39 -1.56
CA ALA A 149 -15.98 -12.08 -1.16
C ALA A 149 -15.50 -10.69 -1.63
N PHE A 150 -16.06 -10.14 -2.71
CA PHE A 150 -15.49 -8.96 -3.34
C PHE A 150 -16.41 -7.74 -3.33
N GLU A 151 -17.72 -7.89 -3.60
CA GLU A 151 -18.62 -6.76 -3.74
C GLU A 151 -18.63 -5.85 -2.49
N GLY A 152 -18.98 -6.41 -1.35
CA GLY A 152 -19.09 -5.61 -0.13
C GLY A 152 -17.75 -5.07 0.36
N PHE A 153 -16.65 -5.83 0.19
CA PHE A 153 -15.32 -5.33 0.52
C PHE A 153 -14.92 -4.12 -0.33
N ASN A 154 -15.08 -4.20 -1.65
CA ASN A 154 -14.71 -3.11 -2.54
C ASN A 154 -15.59 -1.87 -2.35
N ARG A 155 -16.90 -2.07 -2.11
CA ARG A 155 -17.81 -0.97 -1.76
C ARG A 155 -17.37 -0.21 -0.50
N LYS A 156 -16.97 -0.92 0.55
CA LYS A 156 -16.45 -0.30 1.78
C LYS A 156 -15.10 0.36 1.56
N PHE A 157 -14.17 -0.37 0.92
CA PHE A 157 -12.78 0.06 0.81
C PHE A 157 -12.59 1.19 -0.22
N TRP A 158 -13.20 1.05 -1.41
CA TRP A 158 -13.04 2.01 -2.50
C TRP A 158 -14.21 2.97 -2.67
N GLY A 159 -15.34 2.71 -1.99
CA GLY A 159 -16.57 3.47 -2.20
C GLY A 159 -17.18 3.23 -3.57
N ARG A 160 -16.88 2.11 -4.23
CA ARG A 160 -17.28 1.80 -5.60
C ARG A 160 -17.93 0.42 -5.70
N ARG A 161 -18.87 0.29 -6.61
CA ARG A 161 -19.39 -1.00 -7.04
C ARG A 161 -18.37 -1.66 -7.95
N LEU A 162 -18.41 -2.99 -8.07
CA LEU A 162 -17.47 -3.71 -8.93
C LEU A 162 -17.63 -3.34 -10.42
N GLU A 163 -18.84 -2.97 -10.85
CA GLU A 163 -19.11 -2.51 -12.22
C GLU A 163 -18.41 -1.18 -12.55
N ASP A 164 -18.18 -0.36 -11.54
CA ASP A 164 -17.55 0.97 -11.68
C ASP A 164 -16.01 0.89 -11.55
N MET A 165 -15.46 -0.31 -11.37
CA MET A 165 -14.03 -0.54 -11.22
C MET A 165 -13.44 -1.23 -12.47
N PRO A 166 -12.21 -0.89 -12.87
CA PRO A 166 -11.60 -1.52 -14.04
C PRO A 166 -11.16 -2.95 -13.78
N ALA A 167 -11.21 -3.79 -14.82
CA ALA A 167 -10.80 -5.20 -14.75
C ALA A 167 -9.32 -5.36 -14.35
N GLU A 168 -8.47 -4.39 -14.70
CA GLU A 168 -7.06 -4.34 -14.33
C GLU A 168 -6.83 -4.44 -12.82
N TRP A 169 -7.77 -3.97 -12.00
CA TRP A 169 -7.68 -4.14 -10.55
C TRP A 169 -7.67 -5.62 -10.13
N GLY A 170 -8.47 -6.45 -10.78
CA GLY A 170 -8.47 -7.91 -10.59
C GLY A 170 -7.15 -8.55 -11.02
N LYS A 171 -6.61 -8.13 -12.16
CA LYS A 171 -5.31 -8.59 -12.68
C LYS A 171 -4.16 -8.24 -11.73
N LEU A 172 -4.12 -7.01 -11.22
CA LEU A 172 -3.13 -6.57 -10.24
C LEU A 172 -3.14 -7.43 -8.97
N ARG A 173 -4.31 -7.86 -8.54
CA ARG A 173 -4.47 -8.75 -7.39
C ARG A 173 -4.19 -10.21 -7.73
N ARG A 174 -3.78 -10.50 -8.97
CA ARG A 174 -3.50 -11.86 -9.46
C ARG A 174 -4.64 -12.83 -9.19
N LEU A 175 -5.87 -12.33 -9.33
CA LEU A 175 -7.10 -13.13 -9.29
C LEU A 175 -7.21 -13.89 -10.61
N GLU A 176 -6.18 -14.68 -10.92
CA GLU A 176 -6.15 -15.51 -12.11
C GLU A 176 -7.04 -16.74 -11.93
N ARG A 177 -7.39 -17.37 -13.04
CA ARG A 177 -8.20 -18.58 -13.07
C ARG A 177 -7.76 -19.64 -12.08
N VAL A 178 -8.73 -20.30 -11.51
CA VAL A 178 -8.58 -21.49 -10.69
C VAL A 178 -7.62 -22.49 -11.33
N SER A 179 -6.46 -22.69 -10.71
CA SER A 179 -5.59 -23.81 -11.03
C SER A 179 -6.07 -25.06 -10.28
N GLU A 180 -5.61 -26.25 -10.65
CA GLU A 180 -5.91 -27.49 -9.96
C GLU A 180 -5.57 -27.47 -8.45
N SER A 181 -4.69 -26.56 -8.04
CA SER A 181 -4.20 -26.40 -6.67
C SER A 181 -4.88 -25.31 -5.84
N GLY A 182 -5.88 -24.57 -6.37
CA GLY A 182 -6.60 -23.53 -5.62
C GLY A 182 -7.29 -22.48 -6.48
N LEU A 183 -8.18 -21.71 -5.86
CA LEU A 183 -8.97 -20.66 -6.49
C LEU A 183 -8.15 -19.45 -6.92
N PHE A 184 -6.98 -19.26 -6.32
CA PHE A 184 -6.08 -18.18 -6.60
C PHE A 184 -4.65 -18.68 -6.66
N ARG A 185 -3.88 -18.23 -7.64
CA ARG A 185 -2.46 -18.57 -7.80
C ARG A 185 -1.54 -17.98 -6.72
N LEU A 186 -2.04 -17.16 -5.81
CA LEU A 186 -1.25 -16.70 -4.69
C LEU A 186 -1.18 -17.83 -3.66
N PRO A 187 -0.01 -18.37 -3.36
CA PRO A 187 0.12 -19.29 -2.24
C PRO A 187 -0.33 -18.54 -0.99
N SER A 188 -1.33 -19.08 -0.29
CA SER A 188 -1.72 -18.61 1.05
C SER A 188 -0.54 -18.62 2.05
N ARG A 189 0.57 -19.20 1.65
CA ARG A 189 1.81 -19.47 2.39
C ARG A 189 3.03 -18.74 1.81
N ALA A 190 2.86 -17.62 1.09
CA ALA A 190 4.03 -16.82 0.71
C ALA A 190 4.73 -16.34 1.98
N PRO A 191 6.08 -16.42 2.07
CA PRO A 191 6.79 -15.92 3.22
C PRO A 191 6.54 -14.42 3.38
N HIS A 192 6.20 -14.04 4.60
CA HIS A 192 6.12 -12.66 5.02
C HIS A 192 7.27 -12.36 5.98
N TYR A 193 7.78 -11.15 5.93
CA TYR A 193 8.85 -10.71 6.83
C TYR A 193 8.39 -9.52 7.63
N TYR A 194 8.87 -9.43 8.85
CA TYR A 194 8.63 -8.31 9.73
C TYR A 194 9.96 -7.80 10.30
N PRO A 195 10.19 -6.47 10.35
CA PRO A 195 11.42 -5.92 10.90
C PRO A 195 11.56 -6.19 12.39
N SER A 196 12.72 -6.67 12.83
CA SER A 196 13.00 -6.85 14.24
C SER A 196 12.87 -5.54 15.01
N GLY A 197 11.99 -5.53 16.01
CA GLY A 197 11.66 -4.33 16.79
C GLY A 197 10.66 -3.36 16.14
N GLY A 198 10.01 -3.76 15.04
CA GLY A 198 9.05 -2.92 14.31
C GLY A 198 9.70 -2.07 13.21
N PHE A 199 8.91 -1.19 12.61
CA PHE A 199 9.37 -0.37 11.49
C PHE A 199 10.16 0.88 11.90
N ASN A 200 10.02 1.39 13.13
CA ASN A 200 10.69 2.62 13.54
C ASN A 200 12.23 2.53 13.44
N PRO A 201 12.89 1.43 13.88
CA PRO A 201 14.34 1.27 13.73
C PRO A 201 14.80 1.32 12.25
N LEU A 202 13.97 0.92 11.30
CA LEU A 202 14.28 1.06 9.87
C LEU A 202 14.48 2.53 9.48
N PHE A 203 13.54 3.39 9.88
CA PHE A 203 13.61 4.83 9.56
C PHE A 203 14.72 5.52 10.33
N GLU A 204 14.91 5.19 11.60
CA GLU A 204 16.02 5.72 12.42
C GLU A 204 17.36 5.49 11.72
N ARG A 205 17.60 4.30 11.16
CA ARG A 205 18.86 3.96 10.50
C ARG A 205 18.95 4.49 9.06
N MET A 206 17.86 4.47 8.30
CA MET A 206 17.85 5.01 6.94
C MET A 206 18.13 6.51 6.91
N LEU A 207 17.71 7.23 7.95
CA LEU A 207 17.78 8.68 8.00
C LEU A 207 19.05 9.21 8.70
N VAL A 208 19.94 8.34 9.14
CA VAL A 208 21.22 8.74 9.73
C VAL A 208 22.04 9.57 8.73
N GLY A 209 22.49 10.75 9.17
CA GLY A 209 23.35 11.65 8.39
C GLY A 209 22.60 12.64 7.50
N PHE A 210 21.25 12.63 7.50
CA PHE A 210 20.44 13.63 6.81
C PHE A 210 19.97 14.74 7.78
N ASP A 211 19.72 15.95 7.24
CA ASP A 211 19.00 17.02 7.95
C ASP A 211 17.48 16.70 7.90
N VAL A 212 16.97 16.10 8.97
CA VAL A 212 15.55 15.73 9.07
C VAL A 212 14.83 16.71 9.98
N ARG A 213 13.90 17.48 9.40
CA ARG A 213 13.10 18.47 10.11
C ARG A 213 11.66 17.95 10.27
N THR A 214 11.39 17.38 11.44
CA THR A 214 10.05 16.93 11.84
C THR A 214 9.20 18.11 12.33
N GLY A 215 7.87 17.92 12.39
CA GLY A 215 6.94 19.00 12.75
C GLY A 215 6.91 20.14 11.71
N THR A 216 7.43 19.92 10.50
CA THR A 216 7.51 20.91 9.44
C THR A 216 6.58 20.53 8.29
N ARG A 217 5.46 21.24 8.18
CA ARG A 217 4.46 20.99 7.14
C ARG A 217 4.78 21.82 5.89
N VAL A 218 4.95 21.14 4.76
CA VAL A 218 4.98 21.79 3.45
C VAL A 218 3.55 22.08 2.99
N THR A 219 3.30 23.34 2.58
CA THR A 219 1.99 23.83 2.13
C THR A 219 1.92 24.06 0.62
N GLY A 220 3.08 24.14 -0.05
CA GLY A 220 3.13 24.31 -1.49
C GLY A 220 4.56 24.37 -2.02
N VAL A 221 4.68 24.38 -3.35
CA VAL A 221 5.96 24.58 -4.05
C VAL A 221 5.76 25.59 -5.16
N ARG A 222 6.74 26.47 -5.36
CA ARG A 222 6.71 27.52 -6.37
C ARG A 222 7.98 27.50 -7.21
N LYS A 223 7.79 27.70 -8.51
CA LYS A 223 8.92 27.86 -9.42
C LYS A 223 9.49 29.28 -9.27
N GLU A 224 10.79 29.38 -9.09
CA GLU A 224 11.53 30.63 -9.07
C GLU A 224 12.47 30.76 -10.28
N ARG A 225 13.13 31.91 -10.40
CA ARG A 225 14.12 32.15 -11.46
C ARG A 225 15.27 31.16 -11.40
N ARG A 226 15.66 30.75 -10.20
CA ARG A 226 16.67 29.71 -9.94
C ARG A 226 16.10 28.74 -8.93
N GLY A 227 15.76 27.52 -9.39
CA GLY A 227 15.28 26.45 -8.54
C GLY A 227 13.80 26.52 -8.16
N ILE A 228 13.50 26.01 -6.98
CA ILE A 228 12.15 25.84 -6.44
C ILE A 228 12.12 26.42 -5.02
N GLU A 229 11.09 27.17 -4.70
CA GLU A 229 10.73 27.49 -3.32
C GLU A 229 9.78 26.45 -2.76
N VAL A 230 10.17 25.84 -1.64
CA VAL A 230 9.33 24.97 -0.82
C VAL A 230 8.74 25.80 0.31
N VAL A 231 7.43 26.02 0.27
CA VAL A 231 6.71 26.81 1.27
C VAL A 231 6.30 25.91 2.42
N THR A 232 6.67 26.29 3.64
CA THR A 232 6.33 25.55 4.86
C THR A 232 5.58 26.46 5.84
N ASP A 233 5.01 25.89 6.88
CA ASP A 233 4.43 26.62 8.02
C ASP A 233 5.47 27.39 8.86
N ALA A 234 6.77 27.05 8.70
CA ALA A 234 7.88 27.69 9.39
C ALA A 234 8.67 28.68 8.51
N GLY A 235 8.33 28.82 7.22
CA GLY A 235 9.01 29.70 6.27
C GLY A 235 9.23 29.07 4.90
N VAL A 236 10.16 29.61 4.13
CA VAL A 236 10.46 29.18 2.75
C VAL A 236 11.88 28.61 2.69
N ILE A 237 12.03 27.49 1.97
CA ILE A 237 13.32 26.81 1.75
C ILE A 237 13.55 26.76 0.23
N ALA A 238 14.72 27.23 -0.21
CA ALA A 238 15.14 27.12 -1.61
C ALA A 238 15.73 25.73 -1.89
N ALA A 239 15.46 25.19 -3.07
CA ALA A 239 15.99 23.91 -3.52
C ALA A 239 16.23 23.90 -5.04
N ASP A 240 17.23 23.14 -5.48
CA ASP A 240 17.48 22.85 -6.90
C ASP A 240 16.62 21.68 -7.36
N LEU A 241 16.39 20.71 -6.46
CA LEU A 241 15.60 19.50 -6.68
C LEU A 241 14.65 19.25 -5.50
N VAL A 242 13.40 18.97 -5.79
CA VAL A 242 12.37 18.61 -4.80
C VAL A 242 11.79 17.23 -5.11
N ILE A 243 12.00 16.28 -4.21
CA ILE A 243 11.35 14.96 -4.26
C ILE A 243 10.10 15.02 -3.39
N ALA A 244 8.93 15.02 -4.01
CA ALA A 244 7.67 15.28 -3.32
C ALA A 244 6.86 14.00 -3.12
N THR A 245 6.77 13.52 -1.88
CA THR A 245 5.97 12.33 -1.54
C THR A 245 4.62 12.65 -0.90
N ALA A 246 4.30 13.94 -0.75
CA ALA A 246 2.99 14.44 -0.31
C ALA A 246 1.92 14.33 -1.42
N PRO A 247 0.61 14.45 -1.10
CA PRO A 247 -0.44 14.50 -2.11
C PRO A 247 -0.18 15.59 -3.15
N VAL A 248 -0.08 15.21 -4.42
CA VAL A 248 0.35 16.11 -5.50
C VAL A 248 -0.62 17.26 -5.73
N ASP A 249 -1.91 17.03 -5.52
CA ASP A 249 -2.96 18.04 -5.63
C ASP A 249 -2.84 19.10 -4.54
N ALA A 250 -2.62 18.69 -3.29
CA ALA A 250 -2.40 19.61 -2.17
C ALA A 250 -1.09 20.39 -2.35
N LEU A 251 -0.03 19.74 -2.80
CA LEU A 251 1.28 20.36 -3.04
C LEU A 251 1.21 21.46 -4.12
N LEU A 252 0.35 21.27 -5.13
CA LEU A 252 0.09 22.22 -6.22
C LEU A 252 -1.19 23.04 -5.96
N GLU A 253 -1.50 23.29 -4.69
CA GLU A 253 -2.55 24.21 -4.22
C GLU A 253 -3.93 23.95 -4.86
N TYR A 254 -4.24 22.68 -5.17
CA TYR A 254 -5.49 22.24 -5.79
C TYR A 254 -5.82 22.94 -7.12
N GLU A 255 -4.82 23.31 -7.92
CA GLU A 255 -4.96 24.05 -9.19
C GLU A 255 -6.02 23.46 -10.14
N PHE A 256 -6.19 22.12 -10.14
CA PHE A 256 -7.19 21.40 -10.96
C PHE A 256 -8.33 20.78 -10.15
N GLY A 257 -8.49 21.22 -8.89
CA GLY A 257 -9.42 20.66 -7.91
C GLY A 257 -8.88 19.43 -7.19
N PRO A 258 -9.45 19.06 -6.03
CA PRO A 258 -8.96 17.95 -5.23
C PRO A 258 -9.07 16.62 -5.97
N LEU A 259 -8.06 15.77 -5.82
CA LEU A 259 -8.11 14.36 -6.24
C LEU A 259 -8.93 13.55 -5.24
N GLU A 260 -9.41 12.39 -5.67
CA GLU A 260 -10.20 11.53 -4.79
C GLU A 260 -9.30 10.60 -3.99
N TRP A 261 -9.41 10.67 -2.68
CA TRP A 261 -8.65 9.87 -1.73
C TRP A 261 -9.60 9.08 -0.82
N ARG A 262 -9.16 7.91 -0.40
CA ARG A 262 -9.76 7.18 0.71
C ARG A 262 -8.79 7.21 1.88
N GLY A 263 -9.32 7.54 3.05
CA GLY A 263 -8.63 7.38 4.32
C GLY A 263 -9.16 6.18 5.08
N TYR A 264 -8.76 6.01 6.33
CA TYR A 264 -9.43 5.12 7.25
C TYR A 264 -9.26 5.56 8.70
N ARG A 265 -10.26 5.18 9.48
CA ARG A 265 -10.27 5.25 10.92
C ARG A 265 -9.90 3.86 11.46
N ILE A 266 -9.15 3.85 12.53
CA ILE A 266 -8.81 2.63 13.25
C ILE A 266 -9.51 2.58 14.60
N GLU A 267 -9.96 1.40 15.00
CA GLU A 267 -10.44 1.09 16.32
C GLU A 267 -9.56 0.01 16.92
N LEU A 268 -9.12 0.20 18.17
CA LEU A 268 -8.21 -0.69 18.85
C LEU A 268 -8.92 -1.39 20.02
N ASP A 269 -8.75 -2.70 20.10
CA ASP A 269 -9.06 -3.49 21.28
C ASP A 269 -7.78 -4.14 21.79
N VAL A 270 -7.58 -4.14 23.10
CA VAL A 270 -6.55 -4.94 23.74
C VAL A 270 -7.16 -6.27 24.15
N VAL A 271 -6.58 -7.36 23.73
CA VAL A 271 -6.97 -8.73 24.09
C VAL A 271 -5.93 -9.33 25.02
N GLU A 272 -6.39 -9.96 26.09
CA GLU A 272 -5.54 -10.60 27.08
C GLU A 272 -4.95 -11.92 26.55
N ASP A 273 -3.94 -12.44 27.25
CA ASP A 273 -3.15 -13.60 26.85
C ASP A 273 -3.97 -14.91 26.71
N ASP A 274 -4.97 -15.09 27.56
CA ASP A 274 -5.79 -16.28 27.62
C ASP A 274 -6.92 -16.35 26.57
N ALA A 275 -7.09 -15.30 25.78
CA ALA A 275 -8.14 -15.20 24.77
C ALA A 275 -7.94 -16.13 23.56
N GLY A 276 -6.83 -16.87 23.49
CA GLY A 276 -6.46 -17.71 22.35
C GLY A 276 -6.16 -16.88 21.09
N PRO A 277 -6.13 -17.48 19.89
CA PRO A 277 -5.95 -16.74 18.64
C PRO A 277 -7.20 -15.89 18.37
N GLY A 278 -7.06 -14.56 18.54
CA GLY A 278 -8.17 -13.59 18.49
C GLY A 278 -8.99 -13.61 17.20
N LEU A 279 -8.41 -14.07 16.10
CA LEU A 279 -9.07 -14.16 14.79
C LEU A 279 -9.33 -15.60 14.33
N GLY A 280 -8.98 -16.61 15.14
CA GLY A 280 -9.06 -18.04 14.80
C GLY A 280 -7.83 -18.54 14.07
N THR A 281 -7.89 -19.81 13.65
CA THR A 281 -6.77 -20.53 13.01
C THR A 281 -7.21 -21.11 11.66
N ALA A 282 -6.24 -21.26 10.76
CA ALA A 282 -6.40 -22.06 9.55
C ALA A 282 -6.49 -23.56 9.90
N PRO A 283 -6.89 -24.47 8.97
CA PRO A 283 -7.03 -25.89 9.23
C PRO A 283 -5.77 -26.58 9.75
N ASP A 284 -4.58 -26.08 9.46
CA ASP A 284 -3.30 -26.56 9.93
C ASP A 284 -2.88 -25.99 11.31
N GLY A 285 -3.78 -25.26 11.98
CA GLY A 285 -3.55 -24.68 13.30
C GLY A 285 -2.79 -23.35 13.31
N VAL A 286 -2.36 -22.83 12.16
CA VAL A 286 -1.67 -21.53 12.10
C VAL A 286 -2.70 -20.38 12.27
N PRO A 287 -2.43 -19.41 13.16
CA PRO A 287 -3.36 -18.33 13.42
C PRO A 287 -3.50 -17.38 12.23
N PHE A 288 -4.69 -16.80 12.07
CA PHE A 288 -4.89 -15.70 11.14
C PHE A 288 -4.33 -14.40 11.72
N ALA A 289 -3.44 -13.76 10.99
CA ALA A 289 -2.90 -12.45 11.34
C ALA A 289 -3.86 -11.31 10.99
N TRP A 290 -4.70 -11.49 9.97
CA TRP A 290 -5.79 -10.55 9.67
C TRP A 290 -6.95 -11.23 8.95
N LEU A 291 -8.16 -10.68 9.16
CA LEU A 291 -9.40 -11.11 8.53
C LEU A 291 -9.97 -10.01 7.65
N TYR A 292 -10.36 -10.36 6.44
CA TYR A 292 -11.23 -9.55 5.61
C TYR A 292 -12.70 -9.75 6.00
N THR A 293 -13.44 -8.65 6.00
CA THR A 293 -14.86 -8.62 6.34
C THR A 293 -15.65 -8.05 5.15
N PRO A 294 -16.06 -8.89 4.19
CA PRO A 294 -16.69 -8.42 2.95
C PRO A 294 -18.17 -8.01 3.07
N TRP A 295 -18.92 -8.51 4.05
CA TRP A 295 -20.36 -8.18 4.14
C TRP A 295 -20.63 -6.73 4.56
N LEU A 296 -21.74 -6.15 4.08
CA LEU A 296 -22.09 -4.74 4.27
C LEU A 296 -22.73 -4.41 5.63
N GLY A 297 -23.09 -5.40 6.45
CA GLY A 297 -23.70 -5.19 7.77
C GLY A 297 -22.77 -4.62 8.84
N THR A 298 -21.50 -4.39 8.51
CA THR A 298 -20.50 -3.73 9.35
C THR A 298 -19.65 -2.78 8.52
N PRO A 299 -19.23 -1.64 9.08
CA PRO A 299 -18.29 -0.74 8.41
C PRO A 299 -16.85 -1.28 8.38
N VAL A 300 -16.52 -2.27 9.19
CA VAL A 300 -15.17 -2.85 9.28
C VAL A 300 -14.81 -3.55 7.97
N CYS A 301 -13.69 -3.16 7.38
CA CYS A 301 -13.14 -3.79 6.18
C CYS A 301 -12.20 -4.95 6.52
N ARG A 302 -11.40 -4.76 7.55
CA ARG A 302 -10.38 -5.72 7.98
C ARG A 302 -10.14 -5.60 9.47
N THR A 303 -9.83 -6.73 10.12
CA THR A 303 -9.32 -6.78 11.49
C THR A 303 -7.94 -7.42 11.48
N THR A 304 -6.98 -6.83 12.18
CA THR A 304 -5.58 -7.29 12.26
C THR A 304 -5.25 -7.68 13.70
N ASP A 305 -4.63 -8.84 13.91
CA ASP A 305 -4.08 -9.29 15.19
C ASP A 305 -2.58 -9.00 15.22
N PHE A 306 -2.19 -7.97 15.94
CA PHE A 306 -0.78 -7.59 16.06
C PHE A 306 0.02 -8.51 16.98
N GLY A 307 -0.62 -9.29 17.84
CA GLY A 307 0.07 -10.35 18.57
C GLY A 307 0.66 -11.40 17.62
N VAL A 308 -0.11 -11.82 16.63
CA VAL A 308 0.35 -12.77 15.60
C VAL A 308 1.43 -12.14 14.71
N ILE A 309 1.29 -10.89 14.31
CA ILE A 309 2.28 -10.23 13.45
C ILE A 309 3.61 -10.01 14.17
N HIS A 310 3.58 -9.51 15.41
CA HIS A 310 4.80 -9.14 16.12
C HIS A 310 5.48 -10.32 16.79
N GLN A 311 4.72 -11.24 17.39
CA GLN A 311 5.25 -12.35 18.18
C GLN A 311 5.22 -13.69 17.44
N GLY A 312 4.47 -13.79 16.34
CA GLY A 312 4.29 -15.05 15.61
C GLY A 312 3.18 -15.94 16.18
N PRO A 313 3.12 -17.21 15.70
CA PRO A 313 2.04 -18.14 16.07
C PRO A 313 1.96 -18.49 17.56
N GLY A 314 3.09 -18.45 18.25
CA GLY A 314 3.20 -18.77 19.68
C GLY A 314 3.13 -17.55 20.59
N ARG A 315 2.29 -16.56 20.24
CA ARG A 315 2.16 -15.33 21.04
C ARG A 315 1.90 -15.64 22.51
N SER A 316 2.49 -14.84 23.37
CA SER A 316 2.22 -14.82 24.80
C SER A 316 2.07 -13.37 25.26
N GLY A 317 1.10 -13.11 26.14
CA GLY A 317 0.81 -11.77 26.63
C GLY A 317 -0.25 -11.01 25.83
N PRO A 318 -0.63 -9.81 26.31
CA PRO A 318 -1.65 -9.00 25.70
C PRO A 318 -1.25 -8.52 24.29
N ALA A 319 -2.23 -8.34 23.42
CA ALA A 319 -2.03 -7.91 22.05
C ALA A 319 -3.11 -6.95 21.58
N VAL A 320 -2.82 -6.22 20.51
CA VAL A 320 -3.76 -5.29 19.90
C VAL A 320 -4.49 -5.98 18.75
N LEU A 321 -5.83 -5.96 18.79
CA LEU A 321 -6.68 -6.16 17.62
C LEU A 321 -7.04 -4.79 17.05
N LEU A 322 -6.73 -4.58 15.78
CA LEU A 322 -7.02 -3.33 15.10
C LEU A 322 -8.09 -3.56 14.03
N ARG A 323 -9.19 -2.81 14.10
CA ARG A 323 -10.24 -2.77 13.08
C ARG A 323 -10.05 -1.57 12.16
N GLU A 324 -10.10 -1.80 10.86
CA GLU A 324 -10.01 -0.77 9.84
C GLU A 324 -11.39 -0.45 9.28
N ILE A 325 -11.75 0.82 9.34
CA ILE A 325 -12.98 1.38 8.78
C ILE A 325 -12.55 2.44 7.76
N VAL A 326 -12.77 2.16 6.48
CA VAL A 326 -12.40 3.11 5.41
C VAL A 326 -13.45 4.20 5.33
N ASP A 327 -13.00 5.45 5.30
CA ASP A 327 -13.83 6.65 5.16
C ASP A 327 -13.09 7.78 4.40
N GLU A 328 -13.60 9.01 4.48
CA GLU A 328 -13.04 10.21 3.84
C GLU A 328 -11.95 10.89 4.70
N GLY A 329 -11.21 10.15 5.48
CA GLY A 329 -10.16 10.67 6.35
C GLY A 329 -8.92 11.19 5.62
N VAL A 330 -7.78 11.17 6.32
CA VAL A 330 -6.48 11.59 5.78
C VAL A 330 -6.15 10.78 4.51
N PRO A 331 -5.68 11.42 3.42
CA PRO A 331 -5.34 10.74 2.18
C PRO A 331 -4.36 9.59 2.38
N MET A 332 -4.78 8.35 2.09
CA MET A 332 -3.96 7.14 2.21
C MET A 332 -4.02 6.27 0.96
N TYR A 333 -5.21 6.17 0.36
CA TYR A 333 -5.47 5.32 -0.79
C TYR A 333 -5.99 6.18 -1.94
N PRO A 334 -5.21 6.35 -3.02
CA PRO A 334 -5.66 7.08 -4.20
C PRO A 334 -6.71 6.27 -4.96
N VAL A 335 -7.81 6.90 -5.35
CA VAL A 335 -8.81 6.33 -6.29
C VAL A 335 -8.35 6.63 -7.72
N TRP A 336 -7.22 6.12 -8.08
CA TRP A 336 -6.31 6.54 -9.15
C TRP A 336 -6.74 6.14 -10.56
N TRP A 337 -7.68 5.23 -10.73
CA TRP A 337 -8.13 4.78 -12.07
C TRP A 337 -9.18 5.69 -12.71
N GLU A 338 -9.85 6.52 -11.94
CA GLU A 338 -10.94 7.36 -12.44
C GLU A 338 -10.53 8.81 -12.67
N ASP A 339 -9.54 9.32 -11.95
CA ASP A 339 -9.27 10.73 -11.90
C ASP A 339 -8.26 11.20 -12.94
N ARG A 340 -8.77 11.60 -14.11
CA ARG A 340 -7.96 12.18 -15.19
C ARG A 340 -7.29 13.51 -14.79
N ARG A 341 -7.72 14.17 -13.70
CA ARG A 341 -7.10 15.41 -13.20
C ARG A 341 -5.67 15.14 -12.74
N PHE A 342 -5.38 13.93 -12.27
CA PHE A 342 -4.01 13.54 -11.91
C PHE A 342 -3.00 13.81 -13.05
N TYR A 343 -3.37 13.51 -14.28
CA TYR A 343 -2.45 13.75 -15.43
C TYR A 343 -2.22 15.24 -15.69
N LYS A 344 -3.17 16.11 -15.33
CA LYS A 344 -2.95 17.56 -15.35
C LYS A 344 -1.96 17.99 -14.28
N TYR A 345 -2.05 17.43 -13.06
CA TYR A 345 -1.08 17.65 -11.99
C TYR A 345 0.31 17.13 -12.37
N LEU A 346 0.40 15.96 -12.98
CA LEU A 346 1.67 15.41 -13.42
C LEU A 346 2.32 16.28 -14.51
N ALA A 347 1.52 16.76 -15.48
CA ALA A 347 2.00 17.68 -16.50
C ALA A 347 2.38 19.06 -15.91
N ARG A 348 1.67 19.52 -14.88
CA ARG A 348 2.02 20.75 -14.16
C ARG A 348 3.33 20.62 -13.41
N ALA A 349 3.54 19.50 -12.70
CA ALA A 349 4.80 19.19 -12.04
C ALA A 349 5.97 19.16 -13.04
N ALA A 350 5.82 18.51 -14.19
CA ALA A 350 6.84 18.45 -15.24
C ALA A 350 7.26 19.84 -15.79
N ARG A 351 6.39 20.88 -15.67
CA ARG A 351 6.71 22.26 -16.04
C ARG A 351 7.52 23.00 -14.97
N ILE A 352 7.69 22.44 -13.79
CA ILE A 352 8.53 22.98 -12.72
C ILE A 352 9.85 22.20 -12.76
N PRO A 353 10.93 22.75 -13.34
CA PRO A 353 12.22 22.07 -13.39
C PRO A 353 12.69 21.71 -11.98
N GLY A 354 13.09 20.44 -11.77
CA GLY A 354 13.51 19.95 -10.47
C GLY A 354 12.39 19.47 -9.53
N LEU A 355 11.09 19.58 -9.87
CA LEU A 355 10.01 19.01 -9.06
C LEU A 355 9.69 17.58 -9.50
N VAL A 356 9.89 16.60 -8.62
CA VAL A 356 9.67 15.18 -8.86
C VAL A 356 8.63 14.63 -7.87
N PRO A 357 7.35 14.48 -8.25
CA PRO A 357 6.39 13.69 -7.48
C PRO A 357 6.84 12.22 -7.40
N LEU A 358 6.75 11.61 -6.21
CA LEU A 358 7.20 10.23 -5.99
C LEU A 358 6.33 9.50 -4.97
N GLY A 359 6.28 8.17 -5.09
CA GLY A 359 5.56 7.30 -4.15
C GLY A 359 4.04 7.35 -4.29
N ARG A 360 3.35 6.76 -3.31
CA ARG A 360 1.90 6.54 -3.36
C ARG A 360 1.09 7.83 -3.53
N LEU A 361 1.43 8.86 -2.76
CA LEU A 361 0.66 10.10 -2.73
C LEU A 361 1.12 11.06 -3.83
N GLY A 362 2.43 11.20 -4.06
CA GLY A 362 2.98 12.09 -5.08
C GLY A 362 2.63 11.64 -6.51
N LEU A 363 2.68 10.33 -6.78
CA LEU A 363 2.33 9.76 -8.09
C LEU A 363 0.89 9.25 -8.15
N TYR A 364 0.08 9.50 -7.13
CA TYR A 364 -1.34 9.13 -7.09
C TYR A 364 -1.56 7.70 -7.61
N LYS A 365 -0.86 6.72 -7.01
CA LYS A 365 -0.93 5.31 -7.39
C LYS A 365 -0.88 4.42 -6.15
N TYR A 366 -1.74 3.41 -6.08
CA TYR A 366 -1.67 2.41 -5.02
C TYR A 366 -0.44 1.53 -5.23
N VAL A 367 0.52 1.63 -4.32
CA VAL A 367 1.80 0.90 -4.39
C VAL A 367 2.17 0.31 -3.03
N THR A 368 2.93 -0.77 -3.06
CA THR A 368 3.55 -1.47 -1.94
C THR A 368 4.99 -0.98 -1.72
N MET A 369 5.69 -1.48 -0.72
CA MET A 369 7.08 -1.09 -0.45
C MET A 369 8.02 -1.44 -1.62
N ASP A 370 7.89 -2.65 -2.15
CA ASP A 370 8.67 -3.13 -3.29
C ASP A 370 8.46 -2.27 -4.54
N SER A 371 7.20 -1.99 -4.87
CA SER A 371 6.87 -1.10 -6.00
C SER A 371 7.36 0.33 -5.77
N THR A 372 7.36 0.81 -4.52
CA THR A 372 7.93 2.11 -4.18
C THR A 372 9.44 2.13 -4.36
N LEU A 373 10.16 1.08 -3.93
CA LEU A 373 11.60 0.96 -4.16
C LEU A 373 11.91 0.95 -5.66
N ALA A 374 11.15 0.20 -6.46
CA ALA A 374 11.31 0.19 -7.92
C ALA A 374 11.06 1.57 -8.56
N MET A 375 10.13 2.38 -8.04
CA MET A 375 9.95 3.77 -8.47
C MET A 375 11.18 4.62 -8.18
N VAL A 376 11.75 4.48 -6.98
CA VAL A 376 12.97 5.20 -6.59
C VAL A 376 14.14 4.81 -7.47
N GLN A 377 14.32 3.53 -7.78
CA GLN A 377 15.38 3.04 -8.66
C GLN A 377 15.25 3.63 -10.07
N ARG A 378 14.04 3.57 -10.67
CA ARG A 378 13.79 4.19 -11.98
C ARG A 378 14.03 5.70 -12.00
N LEU A 379 13.67 6.40 -10.91
CA LEU A 379 13.99 7.82 -10.78
C LEU A 379 15.50 8.04 -10.76
N ALA A 380 16.22 7.27 -9.96
CA ALA A 380 17.65 7.37 -9.81
C ALA A 380 18.38 7.16 -11.16
N GLU A 381 17.98 6.14 -11.94
CA GLU A 381 18.50 5.84 -13.26
C GLU A 381 18.22 6.96 -14.30
N SER A 382 17.13 7.70 -14.12
CA SER A 382 16.69 8.75 -15.06
C SER A 382 16.94 10.18 -14.57
N LEU A 383 17.53 10.37 -13.40
CA LEU A 383 17.62 11.68 -12.75
C LEU A 383 18.42 12.71 -13.56
N GLU A 384 19.57 12.33 -14.08
CA GLU A 384 20.41 13.20 -14.91
C GLU A 384 19.65 13.65 -16.16
N SER A 385 19.01 12.71 -16.84
CA SER A 385 18.14 13.00 -17.99
C SER A 385 16.98 13.91 -17.62
N TYR A 386 16.34 13.68 -16.45
CA TYR A 386 15.25 14.51 -15.95
C TYR A 386 15.68 15.97 -15.75
N LEU A 387 16.82 16.20 -15.14
CA LEU A 387 17.33 17.55 -14.86
C LEU A 387 17.68 18.31 -16.15
N GLY A 388 18.20 17.62 -17.18
CA GLY A 388 18.57 18.21 -18.48
C GLY A 388 17.42 18.35 -19.47
N SER A 389 16.23 17.85 -19.16
CA SER A 389 15.11 17.71 -20.11
C SER A 389 14.20 18.93 -20.17
N ASP A 390 13.46 19.06 -21.27
CA ASP A 390 12.30 19.96 -21.35
C ASP A 390 11.07 19.40 -20.61
N ALA A 391 9.96 20.17 -20.58
CA ALA A 391 8.77 19.77 -19.85
C ALA A 391 8.09 18.52 -20.43
N GLY A 392 8.15 18.31 -21.75
CA GLY A 392 7.59 17.12 -22.40
C GLY A 392 8.36 15.86 -22.03
N GLN A 393 9.68 15.91 -22.14
CA GLN A 393 10.57 14.82 -21.78
C GLN A 393 10.47 14.48 -20.28
N ARG A 394 10.41 15.49 -19.39
CA ARG A 394 10.17 15.27 -17.95
C ARG A 394 8.85 14.57 -17.68
N LEU A 395 7.79 14.93 -18.41
CA LEU A 395 6.49 14.25 -18.25
C LEU A 395 6.58 12.77 -18.61
N GLU A 396 7.28 12.42 -19.68
CA GLU A 396 7.48 11.01 -20.06
C GLU A 396 8.32 10.25 -19.03
N ILE A 397 9.36 10.88 -18.48
CA ILE A 397 10.16 10.28 -17.39
C ILE A 397 9.28 10.05 -16.15
N LEU A 398 8.47 11.03 -15.75
CA LEU A 398 7.55 10.86 -14.60
C LEU A 398 6.52 9.76 -14.83
N ARG A 399 6.03 9.59 -16.05
CA ARG A 399 5.17 8.45 -16.42
C ARG A 399 5.89 7.12 -16.29
N SER A 400 7.14 7.05 -16.77
CA SER A 400 7.98 5.86 -16.62
C SER A 400 8.27 5.52 -15.16
N VAL A 401 8.62 6.53 -14.34
CA VAL A 401 8.83 6.36 -12.88
C VAL A 401 7.57 5.83 -12.20
N ARG A 402 6.40 6.38 -12.55
CA ARG A 402 5.12 5.89 -12.05
C ARG A 402 4.87 4.44 -12.42
N GLY A 403 5.33 4.02 -13.59
CA GLY A 403 5.07 2.71 -14.16
C GLY A 403 3.61 2.54 -14.59
N ASP A 404 3.40 1.61 -15.51
CA ASP A 404 2.07 1.22 -15.98
C ASP A 404 1.35 0.31 -14.97
N TRP A 405 0.13 -0.12 -15.30
CA TRP A 405 -0.66 -1.07 -14.52
C TRP A 405 0.03 -2.41 -14.26
N GLN A 406 1.07 -2.74 -15.03
CA GLN A 406 1.68 -4.07 -15.09
C GLN A 406 2.90 -4.27 -14.17
N THR A 407 3.26 -3.29 -13.35
CA THR A 407 4.42 -3.43 -12.43
C THR A 407 4.02 -3.46 -10.96
#